data_1cb4424262c991312e258a60df8fef72
#
_entry.id   1cb4424262c991312e258a60df8fef72
#
_cell.length_a   1.000
_cell.length_b   1.000
_cell.length_c   1.000
_cell.angle_alpha   90.00
_cell.angle_beta   90.00
_cell.angle_gamma   90.00
#
_symmetry.space_group_name_H-M   'P 1'
#
loop_
_entity.id
_entity.type
_entity.pdbx_description
1 polymer ?
#
loop_
_entity_poly.entity_id
_entity_poly.type
_entity_poly.pdbx_seq_one_letter_code
_entity_poly.pdbx_strand_id
1 'polypeptide(L)'
;VRRPASPLQGVTLRHAVVVIPAHDEASRLRGCVQSVLDAAAHLPFETSVVVVLDACTDGSAELAQSFGAAVHAVEVNLRNVGAARAAGFDYAKSLPTAASDDEVWYATTDADSRVDPDWLIRQIGSGADVVLGVVRVPNWRNTSTVAIRRYLSSYQTKYRPDGRGHRHVHGANMGFRAATYWQTGGFATLANDEDVDLVNRFRAAGVRIDSDRRISVSTSARPVGRAPRGFAAHLRSVATGVTTERT
;
A
#
# COMPACT_ATOMS: atom_id res chain seq x y z
N VAL A 1 -23.99 -27.72 5.19
CA VAL A 1 -22.74 -26.97 5.17
C VAL A 1 -22.87 -25.96 4.06
N ARG A 2 -23.12 -24.66 4.38
CA ARG A 2 -23.10 -23.58 3.37
C ARG A 2 -21.65 -23.39 2.94
N ARG A 3 -21.36 -23.58 1.64
CA ARG A 3 -20.11 -23.13 1.04
C ARG A 3 -19.94 -21.64 1.39
N PRO A 4 -18.75 -21.20 1.87
CA PRO A 4 -18.51 -19.78 2.00
C PRO A 4 -18.72 -19.13 0.64
N ALA A 5 -19.51 -18.06 0.58
CA ALA A 5 -19.71 -17.29 -0.63
C ALA A 5 -18.35 -16.84 -1.17
N SER A 6 -18.14 -16.95 -2.49
CA SER A 6 -16.91 -16.46 -3.11
C SER A 6 -16.74 -14.98 -2.75
N PRO A 7 -15.56 -14.53 -2.30
CA PRO A 7 -15.33 -13.15 -1.86
C PRO A 7 -15.59 -12.11 -2.97
N LEU A 8 -15.70 -12.54 -4.23
CA LEU A 8 -15.93 -11.66 -5.37
C LEU A 8 -17.41 -11.63 -5.84
N GLN A 9 -18.34 -12.31 -5.14
CA GLN A 9 -19.76 -12.27 -5.51
C GLN A 9 -20.35 -10.87 -5.30
N GLY A 10 -20.90 -10.28 -6.37
CA GLY A 10 -21.54 -8.96 -6.37
C GLY A 10 -20.62 -7.76 -6.65
N VAL A 11 -19.33 -8.00 -6.93
CA VAL A 11 -18.38 -6.94 -7.31
C VAL A 11 -18.30 -6.86 -8.84
N THR A 12 -18.54 -5.67 -9.39
CA THR A 12 -18.49 -5.41 -10.84
C THR A 12 -17.11 -4.95 -11.33
N LEU A 13 -16.05 -5.21 -10.57
CA LEU A 13 -14.69 -4.83 -10.96
C LEU A 13 -14.21 -5.65 -12.18
N ARG A 14 -13.52 -4.97 -13.08
CA ARG A 14 -13.00 -5.52 -14.35
C ARG A 14 -11.51 -5.27 -14.55
N HIS A 15 -10.91 -4.43 -13.73
CA HIS A 15 -9.50 -4.10 -13.79
C HIS A 15 -8.96 -3.77 -12.38
N ALA A 16 -7.69 -4.07 -12.14
CA ALA A 16 -6.98 -3.61 -10.95
C ALA A 16 -5.68 -2.89 -11.37
N VAL A 17 -5.27 -1.93 -10.56
CA VAL A 17 -3.98 -1.25 -10.72
C VAL A 17 -3.27 -1.24 -9.38
N VAL A 18 -2.00 -1.64 -9.38
CA VAL A 18 -1.15 -1.57 -8.19
C VAL A 18 -0.01 -0.58 -8.45
N VAL A 19 0.05 0.49 -7.66
CA VAL A 19 1.10 1.50 -7.72
C VAL A 19 2.15 1.25 -6.63
N ILE A 20 3.42 1.18 -7.02
CA ILE A 20 4.57 0.92 -6.17
C ILE A 20 5.55 2.10 -6.31
N PRO A 21 5.57 3.07 -5.38
CA PRO A 21 6.60 4.11 -5.38
C PRO A 21 7.95 3.50 -4.95
N ALA A 22 9.01 3.84 -5.67
CA ALA A 22 10.37 3.35 -5.43
C ALA A 22 11.36 4.50 -5.48
N HIS A 23 12.27 4.56 -4.49
CA HIS A 23 13.43 5.45 -4.47
C HIS A 23 14.64 4.66 -4.00
N ASP A 24 15.56 4.31 -4.93
CA ASP A 24 16.75 3.48 -4.68
C ASP A 24 16.47 2.15 -3.95
N GLU A 25 15.54 1.34 -4.44
CA GLU A 25 15.11 0.09 -3.83
C GLU A 25 15.51 -1.17 -4.64
N ALA A 26 16.53 -1.12 -5.49
CA ALA A 26 16.93 -2.24 -6.35
C ALA A 26 17.06 -3.57 -5.62
N SER A 27 17.55 -3.56 -4.37
CA SER A 27 17.75 -4.78 -3.59
C SER A 27 16.45 -5.46 -3.11
N ARG A 28 15.31 -4.75 -3.13
CA ARG A 28 14.01 -5.22 -2.59
C ARG A 28 12.90 -5.22 -3.61
N LEU A 29 12.96 -4.32 -4.57
CA LEU A 29 11.93 -4.10 -5.59
C LEU A 29 11.52 -5.39 -6.31
N ARG A 30 12.48 -6.28 -6.67
CA ARG A 30 12.16 -7.57 -7.31
C ARG A 30 11.20 -8.39 -6.47
N GLY A 31 11.44 -8.51 -5.18
CA GLY A 31 10.59 -9.30 -4.30
C GLY A 31 9.22 -8.66 -4.04
N CYS A 32 9.14 -7.32 -4.05
CA CYS A 32 7.89 -6.59 -3.98
C CYS A 32 7.06 -6.84 -5.23
N VAL A 33 7.59 -6.52 -6.40
CA VAL A 33 6.90 -6.68 -7.70
C VAL A 33 6.44 -8.13 -7.89
N GLN A 34 7.30 -9.12 -7.63
CA GLN A 34 6.91 -10.53 -7.78
C GLN A 34 5.73 -10.87 -6.88
N SER A 35 5.72 -10.45 -5.61
CA SER A 35 4.60 -10.73 -4.71
C SER A 35 3.28 -10.08 -5.16
N VAL A 36 3.36 -8.90 -5.79
CA VAL A 36 2.18 -8.24 -6.38
C VAL A 36 1.68 -8.99 -7.61
N LEU A 37 2.57 -9.43 -8.49
CA LEU A 37 2.21 -10.24 -9.66
C LEU A 37 1.60 -11.59 -9.23
N ASP A 38 2.14 -12.22 -8.20
CA ASP A 38 1.58 -13.46 -7.64
C ASP A 38 0.16 -13.22 -7.08
N ALA A 39 -0.07 -12.11 -6.39
CA ALA A 39 -1.41 -11.74 -5.90
C ALA A 39 -2.37 -11.41 -7.05
N ALA A 40 -1.89 -10.73 -8.09
CA ALA A 40 -2.66 -10.39 -9.29
C ALA A 40 -3.15 -11.63 -10.06
N ALA A 41 -2.33 -12.69 -10.11
CA ALA A 41 -2.66 -13.94 -10.78
C ALA A 41 -3.89 -14.66 -10.19
N HIS A 42 -4.32 -14.28 -8.99
CA HIS A 42 -5.53 -14.83 -8.35
C HIS A 42 -6.81 -14.06 -8.72
N LEU A 43 -6.71 -12.94 -9.43
CA LEU A 43 -7.87 -12.18 -9.89
C LEU A 43 -8.42 -12.73 -11.22
N PRO A 44 -9.74 -12.70 -11.45
CA PRO A 44 -10.35 -13.18 -12.71
C PRO A 44 -10.31 -12.12 -13.83
N PHE A 45 -9.57 -11.02 -13.66
CA PHE A 45 -9.44 -9.92 -14.61
C PHE A 45 -8.02 -9.33 -14.57
N GLU A 46 -7.70 -8.51 -15.54
CA GLU A 46 -6.38 -7.90 -15.70
C GLU A 46 -5.97 -7.02 -14.53
N THR A 47 -4.67 -7.02 -14.25
CA THR A 47 -4.04 -6.14 -13.28
C THR A 47 -2.83 -5.46 -13.91
N SER A 48 -2.80 -4.13 -13.89
CA SER A 48 -1.62 -3.35 -14.25
C SER A 48 -0.77 -3.07 -13.02
N VAL A 49 0.53 -3.33 -13.10
CA VAL A 49 1.49 -2.98 -12.05
C VAL A 49 2.32 -1.80 -12.51
N VAL A 50 2.28 -0.70 -11.76
CA VAL A 50 2.99 0.55 -12.08
C VAL A 50 4.06 0.79 -11.01
N VAL A 51 5.32 0.72 -11.40
CA VAL A 51 6.47 1.08 -10.55
C VAL A 51 6.85 2.52 -10.86
N VAL A 52 6.74 3.40 -9.87
CA VAL A 52 7.13 4.81 -9.99
C VAL A 52 8.53 4.98 -9.41
N LEU A 53 9.49 5.21 -10.29
CA LEU A 53 10.92 5.37 -10.00
C LEU A 53 11.20 6.84 -9.68
N ASP A 54 11.13 7.22 -8.42
CA ASP A 54 11.26 8.62 -7.98
C ASP A 54 12.73 8.95 -7.67
N ALA A 55 13.40 9.63 -8.60
CA ALA A 55 14.80 10.04 -8.49
C ALA A 55 15.75 8.88 -8.15
N CYS A 56 15.52 7.69 -8.72
CA CYS A 56 16.37 6.51 -8.52
C CYS A 56 17.74 6.72 -9.17
N THR A 57 18.79 6.31 -8.47
CA THR A 57 20.20 6.34 -8.92
C THR A 57 20.89 4.98 -8.84
N ASP A 58 20.19 3.97 -8.33
CA ASP A 58 20.62 2.57 -8.26
C ASP A 58 20.03 1.76 -9.45
N GLY A 59 20.21 0.47 -9.48
CA GLY A 59 19.67 -0.41 -10.52
C GLY A 59 18.15 -0.64 -10.49
N SER A 60 17.35 0.24 -9.83
CA SER A 60 15.88 0.08 -9.72
C SER A 60 15.18 0.21 -11.07
N ALA A 61 15.67 1.07 -11.97
CA ALA A 61 15.06 1.29 -13.28
C ALA A 61 15.23 0.06 -14.18
N GLU A 62 16.45 -0.43 -14.31
CA GLU A 62 16.77 -1.63 -15.09
C GLU A 62 16.03 -2.85 -14.54
N LEU A 63 15.91 -2.93 -13.22
CA LEU A 63 15.17 -3.99 -12.55
C LEU A 63 13.68 -3.94 -12.88
N ALA A 64 13.04 -2.77 -12.81
CA ALA A 64 11.62 -2.62 -13.16
C ALA A 64 11.38 -2.98 -14.64
N GLN A 65 12.24 -2.51 -15.54
CA GLN A 65 12.18 -2.81 -16.97
C GLN A 65 12.38 -4.32 -17.26
N SER A 66 13.15 -5.04 -16.42
CA SER A 66 13.39 -6.48 -16.61
C SER A 66 12.14 -7.35 -16.48
N PHE A 67 11.03 -6.83 -15.93
CA PHE A 67 9.74 -7.51 -15.88
C PHE A 67 8.96 -7.42 -17.21
N GLY A 68 9.46 -6.64 -18.18
CA GLY A 68 8.83 -6.49 -19.50
C GLY A 68 7.42 -5.92 -19.40
N ALA A 69 6.50 -6.44 -20.23
CA ALA A 69 5.13 -5.95 -20.32
C ALA A 69 4.27 -6.16 -19.05
N ALA A 70 4.73 -6.96 -18.09
CA ALA A 70 4.00 -7.18 -16.84
C ALA A 70 4.05 -5.98 -15.89
N VAL A 71 4.97 -5.02 -16.13
CA VAL A 71 5.20 -3.87 -15.26
C VAL A 71 5.42 -2.60 -16.08
N HIS A 72 4.69 -1.56 -15.74
CA HIS A 72 4.92 -0.21 -16.27
C HIS A 72 5.92 0.51 -15.38
N ALA A 73 7.07 0.89 -15.90
CA ALA A 73 8.08 1.69 -15.22
C ALA A 73 7.88 3.18 -15.58
N VAL A 74 7.65 4.02 -14.57
CA VAL A 74 7.42 5.46 -14.73
C VAL A 74 8.50 6.21 -13.96
N GLU A 75 9.35 6.97 -14.66
CA GLU A 75 10.41 7.75 -14.04
C GLU A 75 9.94 9.17 -13.70
N VAL A 76 10.19 9.61 -12.48
CA VAL A 76 9.88 10.94 -11.97
C VAL A 76 11.03 11.48 -11.11
N ASN A 77 11.04 12.76 -10.82
CA ASN A 77 12.03 13.39 -9.93
C ASN A 77 11.29 14.30 -8.93
N LEU A 78 10.48 13.71 -8.07
CA LEU A 78 9.60 14.41 -7.14
C LEU A 78 10.15 14.41 -5.71
N ARG A 79 10.92 13.36 -5.36
CA ARG A 79 11.47 13.11 -4.01
C ARG A 79 10.39 13.21 -2.92
N ASN A 80 9.20 12.71 -3.27
CA ASN A 80 8.03 12.76 -2.42
C ASN A 80 7.14 11.55 -2.69
N VAL A 81 6.91 10.72 -1.68
CA VAL A 81 6.20 9.46 -1.83
C VAL A 81 4.72 9.64 -2.20
N GLY A 82 4.07 10.69 -1.68
CA GLY A 82 2.68 11.02 -2.02
C GLY A 82 2.56 11.45 -3.48
N ALA A 83 3.45 12.34 -3.93
CA ALA A 83 3.49 12.77 -5.33
C ALA A 83 3.87 11.61 -6.27
N ALA A 84 4.77 10.71 -5.87
CA ALA A 84 5.10 9.52 -6.65
C ALA A 84 3.89 8.58 -6.78
N ARG A 85 3.11 8.36 -5.70
CA ARG A 85 1.86 7.58 -5.79
C ARG A 85 0.85 8.26 -6.70
N ALA A 86 0.66 9.59 -6.57
CA ALA A 86 -0.23 10.35 -7.45
C ALA A 86 0.17 10.17 -8.92
N ALA A 87 1.45 10.37 -9.27
CA ALA A 87 1.96 10.19 -10.62
C ALA A 87 1.71 8.76 -11.16
N GLY A 88 1.83 7.76 -10.31
CA GLY A 88 1.52 6.38 -10.67
C GLY A 88 0.04 6.15 -10.99
N PHE A 89 -0.88 6.73 -10.23
CA PHE A 89 -2.32 6.64 -10.52
C PHE A 89 -2.72 7.52 -11.71
N ASP A 90 -2.10 8.69 -11.90
CA ASP A 90 -2.29 9.51 -13.11
C ASP A 90 -1.85 8.74 -14.37
N TYR A 91 -0.69 8.07 -14.31
CA TYR A 91 -0.25 7.20 -15.40
C TYR A 91 -1.23 6.06 -15.64
N ALA A 92 -1.69 5.39 -14.57
CA ALA A 92 -2.66 4.30 -14.67
C ALA A 92 -3.96 4.74 -15.35
N LYS A 93 -4.43 5.96 -15.10
CA LYS A 93 -5.60 6.53 -15.76
C LYS A 93 -5.40 6.73 -17.25
N SER A 94 -4.19 6.88 -17.73
CA SER A 94 -3.84 7.00 -19.15
C SER A 94 -3.73 5.64 -19.87
N LEU A 95 -3.70 4.54 -19.13
CA LEU A 95 -3.62 3.20 -19.72
C LEU A 95 -4.93 2.87 -20.45
N PRO A 96 -4.84 2.24 -21.63
CA PRO A 96 -6.04 1.81 -22.34
C PRO A 96 -6.76 0.72 -21.53
N THR A 97 -7.98 1.00 -21.14
CA THR A 97 -8.88 0.04 -20.50
C THR A 97 -10.31 0.26 -20.96
N ALA A 98 -11.08 -0.81 -21.08
CA ALA A 98 -12.52 -0.74 -21.35
C ALA A 98 -13.34 -0.55 -20.06
N ALA A 99 -12.68 -0.55 -18.87
CA ALA A 99 -13.34 -0.40 -17.60
C ALA A 99 -13.52 1.09 -17.25
N SER A 100 -14.69 1.44 -16.71
CA SER A 100 -14.95 2.75 -16.11
C SER A 100 -14.28 2.85 -14.74
N ASP A 101 -14.09 4.08 -14.20
CA ASP A 101 -13.49 4.29 -12.87
C ASP A 101 -14.22 3.50 -11.75
N ASP A 102 -15.52 3.24 -11.89
CA ASP A 102 -16.30 2.43 -10.94
C ASP A 102 -15.95 0.93 -11.01
N GLU A 103 -15.42 0.48 -12.14
CA GLU A 103 -15.03 -0.92 -12.39
C GLU A 103 -13.54 -1.18 -12.15
N VAL A 104 -12.78 -0.16 -11.69
CA VAL A 104 -11.34 -0.27 -11.44
C VAL A 104 -11.05 -0.21 -9.94
N TRP A 105 -10.21 -1.15 -9.48
CA TRP A 105 -9.65 -1.17 -8.14
C TRP A 105 -8.21 -0.66 -8.16
N TYR A 106 -7.91 0.33 -7.35
CA TYR A 106 -6.57 0.84 -7.10
C TYR A 106 -6.03 0.28 -5.80
N ALA A 107 -4.75 -0.09 -5.80
CA ALA A 107 -4.03 -0.49 -4.60
C ALA A 107 -2.62 0.08 -4.60
N THR A 108 -2.01 0.23 -3.43
CA THR A 108 -0.62 0.69 -3.31
C THR A 108 0.10 -0.07 -2.20
N THR A 109 1.37 -0.36 -2.45
CA THR A 109 2.31 -0.92 -1.48
C THR A 109 3.69 -0.30 -1.67
N ASP A 110 4.57 -0.42 -0.67
CA ASP A 110 5.92 0.14 -0.75
C ASP A 110 6.90 -0.84 -1.42
N ALA A 111 7.90 -0.31 -2.12
CA ALA A 111 8.88 -1.11 -2.87
C ALA A 111 9.74 -2.06 -2.01
N ASP A 112 9.79 -1.85 -0.68
CA ASP A 112 10.46 -2.73 0.28
C ASP A 112 9.51 -3.68 1.03
N SER A 113 8.26 -3.75 0.59
CA SER A 113 7.21 -4.58 1.16
C SER A 113 6.89 -5.78 0.29
N ARG A 114 6.29 -6.81 0.88
CA ARG A 114 5.75 -7.98 0.19
C ARG A 114 4.30 -8.18 0.60
N VAL A 115 3.45 -8.37 -0.38
CA VAL A 115 2.03 -8.66 -0.17
C VAL A 115 1.79 -10.16 -0.06
N ASP A 116 0.73 -10.56 0.64
CA ASP A 116 0.30 -11.96 0.69
C ASP A 116 -0.41 -12.33 -0.64
N PRO A 117 -0.40 -13.61 -1.09
CA PRO A 117 -1.02 -14.01 -2.36
C PRO A 117 -2.52 -13.69 -2.46
N ASP A 118 -3.23 -13.63 -1.35
CA ASP A 118 -4.66 -13.29 -1.28
C ASP A 118 -4.94 -11.80 -1.01
N TRP A 119 -3.92 -10.95 -1.04
CA TRP A 119 -4.00 -9.53 -0.70
C TRP A 119 -5.05 -8.76 -1.50
N LEU A 120 -5.01 -8.84 -2.84
CA LEU A 120 -5.96 -8.17 -3.71
C LEU A 120 -7.37 -8.76 -3.59
N ILE A 121 -7.49 -10.10 -3.55
CA ILE A 121 -8.78 -10.78 -3.39
C ILE A 121 -9.46 -10.36 -2.08
N ARG A 122 -8.71 -10.25 -0.98
CA ARG A 122 -9.26 -9.84 0.31
C ARG A 122 -9.68 -8.38 0.31
N GLN A 123 -8.90 -7.49 -0.30
CA GLN A 123 -9.29 -6.09 -0.43
C GLN A 123 -10.61 -5.96 -1.20
N ILE A 124 -10.66 -6.52 -2.39
CA ILE A 124 -11.82 -6.47 -3.28
C ILE A 124 -13.03 -7.17 -2.66
N GLY A 125 -12.81 -8.33 -2.05
CA GLY A 125 -13.85 -9.15 -1.42
C GLY A 125 -14.49 -8.52 -0.18
N SER A 126 -13.92 -7.46 0.41
CA SER A 126 -14.54 -6.70 1.50
C SER A 126 -15.81 -6.00 1.04
N GLY A 127 -15.91 -5.69 -0.25
CA GLY A 127 -16.99 -4.93 -0.85
C GLY A 127 -17.02 -3.45 -0.43
N ALA A 128 -16.04 -2.95 0.33
CA ALA A 128 -15.93 -1.55 0.71
C ALA A 128 -15.38 -0.69 -0.44
N ASP A 129 -15.54 0.64 -0.32
CA ASP A 129 -14.99 1.57 -1.31
C ASP A 129 -13.51 1.85 -1.06
N VAL A 130 -13.09 1.72 0.21
CA VAL A 130 -11.71 1.84 0.68
C VAL A 130 -11.39 0.71 1.65
N VAL A 131 -10.21 0.14 1.54
CA VAL A 131 -9.71 -0.91 2.43
C VAL A 131 -8.36 -0.51 2.98
N LEU A 132 -8.23 -0.60 4.29
CA LEU A 132 -6.99 -0.35 5.01
C LEU A 132 -6.52 -1.66 5.64
N GLY A 133 -5.27 -2.00 5.40
CA GLY A 133 -4.64 -3.18 5.99
C GLY A 133 -3.56 -2.82 7.01
N VAL A 134 -2.92 -3.84 7.57
CA VAL A 134 -1.86 -3.72 8.57
C VAL A 134 -0.49 -4.01 7.96
N VAL A 135 0.55 -3.52 8.62
CA VAL A 135 1.95 -3.79 8.27
C VAL A 135 2.55 -4.71 9.32
N ARG A 136 3.20 -5.78 8.87
CA ARG A 136 3.96 -6.71 9.71
C ARG A 136 5.45 -6.57 9.44
N VAL A 137 6.24 -6.74 10.47
CA VAL A 137 7.71 -6.80 10.39
C VAL A 137 8.14 -8.22 10.73
N PRO A 138 8.46 -9.05 9.72
CA PRO A 138 8.79 -10.45 9.96
C PRO A 138 10.19 -10.65 10.55
N ASN A 139 11.07 -9.68 10.37
CA ASN A 139 12.47 -9.80 10.77
C ASN A 139 12.96 -8.53 11.46
N TRP A 140 13.27 -8.64 12.74
CA TRP A 140 13.71 -7.57 13.63
C TRP A 140 15.23 -7.51 13.80
N ARG A 141 16.01 -7.89 12.77
CA ARG A 141 17.49 -7.86 12.86
C ARG A 141 17.96 -6.49 13.31
N ASN A 142 18.92 -6.48 14.24
CA ASN A 142 19.51 -5.26 14.82
C ASN A 142 18.53 -4.36 15.61
N THR A 143 17.40 -4.91 16.05
CA THR A 143 16.46 -4.20 16.92
C THR A 143 16.43 -4.85 18.31
N SER A 144 16.55 -4.06 19.36
CA SER A 144 16.52 -4.58 20.73
C SER A 144 15.15 -5.15 21.08
N THR A 145 15.12 -6.20 21.92
CA THR A 145 13.87 -6.80 22.41
C THR A 145 12.95 -5.79 23.10
N VAL A 146 13.53 -4.80 23.77
CA VAL A 146 12.77 -3.73 24.43
C VAL A 146 12.07 -2.84 23.41
N ALA A 147 12.77 -2.45 22.34
CA ALA A 147 12.20 -1.66 21.25
C ALA A 147 11.08 -2.42 20.52
N ILE A 148 11.30 -3.71 20.26
CA ILE A 148 10.29 -4.58 19.65
C ILE A 148 9.02 -4.64 20.52
N ARG A 149 9.16 -4.89 21.83
CA ARG A 149 8.01 -4.96 22.74
C ARG A 149 7.24 -3.63 22.78
N ARG A 150 7.94 -2.51 22.89
CA ARG A 150 7.32 -1.18 22.89
C ARG A 150 6.55 -0.91 21.59
N TYR A 151 7.18 -1.21 20.45
CA TYR A 151 6.51 -1.08 19.17
C TYR A 151 5.25 -1.94 19.08
N LEU A 152 5.35 -3.23 19.39
CA LEU A 152 4.20 -4.15 19.31
C LEU A 152 3.08 -3.72 20.27
N SER A 153 3.43 -3.29 21.50
CA SER A 153 2.44 -2.77 22.44
C SER A 153 1.73 -1.53 21.89
N SER A 154 2.48 -0.52 21.41
CA SER A 154 1.91 0.68 20.78
C SER A 154 1.08 0.35 19.54
N TYR A 155 1.55 -0.60 18.72
CA TYR A 155 0.81 -1.02 17.53
C TYR A 155 -0.53 -1.67 17.90
N GLN A 156 -0.57 -2.49 18.95
CA GLN A 156 -1.78 -3.17 19.42
C GLN A 156 -2.85 -2.22 19.95
N THR A 157 -2.48 -1.04 20.49
CA THR A 157 -3.47 -0.07 20.99
C THR A 157 -4.40 0.47 19.88
N LYS A 158 -3.98 0.38 18.63
CA LYS A 158 -4.78 0.80 17.48
C LYS A 158 -5.72 -0.29 16.96
N TYR A 159 -5.68 -1.51 17.50
CA TYR A 159 -6.69 -2.52 17.17
C TYR A 159 -8.00 -2.21 17.87
N ARG A 160 -9.12 -2.54 17.20
CA ARG A 160 -10.46 -2.41 17.79
C ARG A 160 -10.72 -3.55 18.78
N PRO A 161 -11.51 -3.30 19.84
CA PRO A 161 -11.84 -4.33 20.83
C PRO A 161 -12.58 -5.53 20.24
N ASP A 162 -13.29 -5.36 19.12
CA ASP A 162 -14.01 -6.44 18.40
C ASP A 162 -13.05 -7.46 17.73
N GLY A 163 -11.75 -7.21 17.77
CA GLY A 163 -10.72 -8.06 17.23
C GLY A 163 -10.65 -8.11 15.70
N ARG A 164 -11.52 -7.40 14.98
CA ARG A 164 -11.60 -7.43 13.51
C ARG A 164 -10.97 -6.23 12.86
N GLY A 165 -11.23 -5.03 13.37
CA GLY A 165 -10.78 -3.79 12.79
C GLY A 165 -9.55 -3.19 13.47
N HIS A 166 -9.05 -2.09 12.88
CA HIS A 166 -7.94 -1.29 13.40
C HIS A 166 -8.08 0.18 13.00
N ARG A 167 -7.22 1.04 13.59
CA ARG A 167 -7.13 2.47 13.26
C ARG A 167 -5.81 2.83 12.55
N HIS A 168 -5.06 1.82 12.14
CA HIS A 168 -3.83 2.05 11.38
C HIS A 168 -4.15 2.60 10.00
N VAL A 169 -3.33 3.53 9.55
CA VAL A 169 -3.25 4.00 8.18
C VAL A 169 -1.81 3.81 7.71
N HIS A 170 -1.61 3.12 6.61
CA HIS A 170 -0.31 2.85 6.03
C HIS A 170 -0.41 2.92 4.51
N GLY A 171 0.29 3.87 3.90
CA GLY A 171 0.41 3.95 2.44
C GLY A 171 0.96 2.67 1.81
N ALA A 172 1.67 1.85 2.60
CA ALA A 172 2.15 0.54 2.18
C ALA A 172 1.05 -0.53 2.04
N ASN A 173 -0.18 -0.28 2.52
CA ASN A 173 -1.26 -1.27 2.51
C ASN A 173 -2.64 -0.62 2.45
N MET A 174 -2.96 -0.10 1.28
CA MET A 174 -4.24 0.55 0.99
C MET A 174 -4.81 0.04 -0.33
N GLY A 175 -6.13 -0.07 -0.40
CA GLY A 175 -6.86 -0.26 -1.65
C GLY A 175 -8.14 0.58 -1.67
N PHE A 176 -8.56 1.01 -2.85
CA PHE A 176 -9.73 1.85 -3.01
C PHE A 176 -10.27 1.79 -4.45
N ARG A 177 -11.55 2.10 -4.63
CA ARG A 177 -12.14 2.27 -5.97
C ARG A 177 -11.51 3.48 -6.66
N ALA A 178 -11.24 3.36 -7.95
CA ALA A 178 -10.66 4.47 -8.73
C ALA A 178 -11.59 5.67 -8.72
N ALA A 179 -12.90 5.49 -8.89
CA ALA A 179 -13.89 6.57 -8.80
C ALA A 179 -13.81 7.31 -7.45
N THR A 180 -13.73 6.58 -6.34
CA THR A 180 -13.60 7.17 -4.99
C THR A 180 -12.30 7.98 -4.85
N TYR A 181 -11.20 7.47 -5.39
CA TYR A 181 -9.90 8.15 -5.38
C TYR A 181 -9.97 9.49 -6.13
N TRP A 182 -10.51 9.50 -7.34
CA TRP A 182 -10.60 10.71 -8.15
C TRP A 182 -11.60 11.73 -7.57
N GLN A 183 -12.74 11.29 -7.08
CA GLN A 183 -13.75 12.16 -6.46
C GLN A 183 -13.23 12.88 -5.23
N THR A 184 -12.29 12.29 -4.49
CA THR A 184 -11.69 12.89 -3.29
C THR A 184 -10.37 13.61 -3.56
N GLY A 185 -9.93 13.71 -4.82
CA GLY A 185 -8.75 14.47 -5.23
C GLY A 185 -7.41 13.72 -5.12
N GLY A 186 -7.43 12.40 -4.89
CA GLY A 186 -6.23 11.56 -4.90
C GLY A 186 -5.17 11.89 -3.83
N PHE A 187 -3.97 11.35 -3.98
CA PHE A 187 -2.85 11.68 -3.09
C PHE A 187 -2.39 13.12 -3.26
N ALA A 188 -2.24 13.82 -2.14
CA ALA A 188 -1.69 15.18 -2.12
C ALA A 188 -0.16 15.15 -1.99
N THR A 189 0.50 16.17 -2.57
CA THR A 189 1.96 16.38 -2.43
C THR A 189 2.27 16.97 -1.06
N LEU A 190 2.22 16.14 -0.02
CA LEU A 190 2.56 16.50 1.34
C LEU A 190 3.95 15.98 1.69
N ALA A 191 4.65 16.69 2.57
CA ALA A 191 5.96 16.25 3.04
C ALA A 191 5.88 14.95 3.86
N ASN A 192 4.74 14.72 4.54
CA ASN A 192 4.46 13.53 5.36
C ASN A 192 2.94 13.34 5.48
N ASP A 193 2.54 12.15 5.94
CA ASP A 193 1.16 11.80 6.30
C ASP A 193 0.16 11.95 5.13
N GLU A 194 0.64 11.79 3.89
CA GLU A 194 -0.16 11.82 2.66
C GLU A 194 -1.24 10.71 2.65
N ASP A 195 -0.96 9.59 3.28
CA ASP A 195 -1.87 8.48 3.46
C ASP A 195 -2.97 8.80 4.49
N VAL A 196 -2.60 9.45 5.60
CA VAL A 196 -3.54 9.91 6.63
C VAL A 196 -4.46 10.99 6.06
N ASP A 197 -3.91 11.95 5.32
CA ASP A 197 -4.67 13.00 4.65
C ASP A 197 -5.71 12.41 3.70
N LEU A 198 -5.29 11.49 2.81
CA LEU A 198 -6.19 10.83 1.87
C LEU A 198 -7.33 10.08 2.60
N VAL A 199 -7.01 9.33 3.66
CA VAL A 199 -8.02 8.61 4.45
C VAL A 199 -8.97 9.58 5.17
N ASN A 200 -8.48 10.73 5.63
CA ASN A 200 -9.34 11.74 6.24
C ASN A 200 -10.32 12.36 5.22
N ARG A 201 -9.87 12.58 3.97
CA ARG A 201 -10.75 13.03 2.88
C ARG A 201 -11.78 11.95 2.50
N PHE A 202 -11.40 10.67 2.48
CA PHE A 202 -12.36 9.57 2.32
C PHE A 202 -13.42 9.56 3.42
N ARG A 203 -13.02 9.75 4.69
CA ARG A 203 -13.95 9.83 5.83
C ARG A 203 -14.90 11.03 5.70
N ALA A 204 -14.37 12.19 5.34
CA ALA A 204 -15.17 13.41 5.14
C ALA A 204 -16.19 13.26 4.00
N ALA A 205 -15.84 12.49 2.96
CA ALA A 205 -16.76 12.18 1.85
C ALA A 205 -17.81 11.10 2.21
N GLY A 206 -17.73 10.50 3.41
CA GLY A 206 -18.70 9.49 3.86
C GLY A 206 -18.60 8.14 3.14
N VAL A 207 -17.48 7.85 2.48
CA VAL A 207 -17.27 6.58 1.78
C VAL A 207 -17.14 5.42 2.77
N ARG A 208 -17.50 4.22 2.33
CA ARG A 208 -17.41 3.02 3.16
C ARG A 208 -15.98 2.53 3.24
N ILE A 209 -15.38 2.64 4.44
CA ILE A 209 -14.01 2.21 4.72
C ILE A 209 -14.04 0.94 5.57
N ASP A 210 -13.41 -0.12 5.09
CA ASP A 210 -13.11 -1.31 5.89
C ASP A 210 -11.65 -1.30 6.36
N SER A 211 -11.40 -1.81 7.55
CA SER A 211 -10.07 -1.94 8.12
C SER A 211 -9.90 -3.35 8.67
N ASP A 212 -9.23 -4.21 7.90
CA ASP A 212 -9.12 -5.63 8.22
C ASP A 212 -7.66 -6.02 8.54
N ARG A 213 -7.42 -6.47 9.78
CA ARG A 213 -6.11 -6.95 10.23
C ARG A 213 -5.62 -8.21 9.53
N ARG A 214 -6.49 -8.93 8.82
CA ARG A 214 -6.13 -10.11 8.01
C ARG A 214 -5.50 -9.70 6.68
N ILE A 215 -5.71 -8.46 6.23
CA ILE A 215 -5.07 -7.89 5.05
C ILE A 215 -3.75 -7.28 5.52
N SER A 216 -2.64 -7.98 5.28
CA SER A 216 -1.35 -7.57 5.81
C SER A 216 -0.27 -7.60 4.74
N VAL A 217 0.67 -6.68 4.88
CA VAL A 217 1.92 -6.69 4.10
C VAL A 217 3.10 -6.86 5.03
N SER A 218 4.14 -7.53 4.55
CA SER A 218 5.40 -7.70 5.28
C SER A 218 6.40 -6.67 4.79
N THR A 219 6.87 -5.79 5.70
CA THR A 219 7.85 -4.75 5.36
C THR A 219 9.19 -4.95 6.03
N SER A 220 10.21 -4.24 5.55
CA SER A 220 11.57 -4.29 6.06
C SER A 220 11.71 -3.49 7.36
N ALA A 221 12.34 -4.09 8.39
CA ALA A 221 12.74 -3.40 9.63
C ALA A 221 14.08 -2.66 9.50
N ARG A 222 14.35 -2.02 8.37
CA ARG A 222 15.61 -1.29 8.22
C ARG A 222 15.71 -0.14 9.25
N PRO A 223 16.88 0.09 9.87
CA PRO A 223 17.04 1.15 10.88
C PRO A 223 17.05 2.55 10.26
N VAL A 224 17.36 2.66 8.96
CA VAL A 224 17.38 3.93 8.22
C VAL A 224 16.34 3.84 7.12
N GLY A 225 15.24 4.58 7.25
CA GLY A 225 14.21 4.72 6.22
C GLY A 225 14.57 5.81 5.22
N ARG A 226 14.00 5.74 4.01
CA ARG A 226 14.16 6.76 2.98
C ARG A 226 13.27 7.98 3.24
N ALA A 227 12.10 7.77 3.84
CA ALA A 227 11.24 8.85 4.29
C ALA A 227 11.68 9.37 5.67
N PRO A 228 11.89 10.69 5.87
CA PRO A 228 12.38 11.26 7.12
C PRO A 228 11.50 10.93 8.35
N ARG A 229 10.19 10.84 8.18
CA ARG A 229 9.20 10.46 9.20
C ARG A 229 8.48 9.14 8.91
N GLY A 230 9.05 8.30 8.02
CA GLY A 230 8.50 7.00 7.67
C GLY A 230 8.60 5.97 8.81
N PHE A 231 8.27 4.72 8.49
CA PHE A 231 8.23 3.60 9.43
C PHE A 231 9.52 3.45 10.26
N ALA A 232 10.71 3.58 9.64
CA ALA A 232 11.99 3.49 10.34
C ALA A 232 12.19 4.63 11.37
N ALA A 233 11.71 5.84 11.09
CA ALA A 233 11.75 6.95 12.03
C ALA A 233 10.81 6.67 13.23
N HIS A 234 9.64 6.13 12.99
CA HIS A 234 8.71 5.71 14.03
C HIS A 234 9.31 4.60 14.91
N LEU A 235 9.98 3.60 14.33
CA LEU A 235 10.70 2.58 15.10
C LEU A 235 11.76 3.17 16.01
N ARG A 236 12.54 4.16 15.53
CA ARG A 236 13.55 4.84 16.33
C ARG A 236 12.92 5.64 17.49
N SER A 237 11.85 6.40 17.24
CA SER A 237 11.18 7.19 18.28
C SER A 237 10.62 6.31 19.40
N VAL A 238 10.03 5.18 19.04
CA VAL A 238 9.54 4.19 20.02
C VAL A 238 10.70 3.54 20.79
N ALA A 239 11.84 3.27 20.13
CA ALA A 239 13.02 2.71 20.78
C ALA A 239 13.63 3.67 21.81
N THR A 240 13.62 4.99 21.55
CA THR A 240 14.18 6.03 22.43
C THR A 240 13.18 6.52 23.48
N GLY A 241 11.91 6.07 23.44
CA GLY A 241 10.87 6.51 24.38
C GLY A 241 10.31 7.92 24.12
N VAL A 242 10.65 8.52 22.99
CA VAL A 242 10.09 9.80 22.53
C VAL A 242 8.84 9.49 21.71
N THR A 243 7.67 9.64 22.31
CA THR A 243 6.39 9.43 21.64
C THR A 243 6.09 10.64 20.73
N THR A 244 6.34 10.53 19.46
CA THR A 244 5.71 11.42 18.46
C THR A 244 4.36 10.79 18.13
N GLU A 245 3.30 11.29 18.75
CA GLU A 245 1.93 10.95 18.34
C GLU A 245 1.74 11.42 16.88
N ARG A 246 1.45 10.47 16.00
CA ARG A 246 0.81 10.77 14.72
C ARG A 246 -0.66 11.02 15.06
N THR A 247 -1.06 12.27 15.03
CA THR A 247 -2.45 12.70 15.13
C THR A 247 -3.26 12.20 13.95
#